data_8ccc1539a8901a42e724fa6f1c6717d2
#
_entry.id   8ccc1539a8901a42e724fa6f1c6717d2
#
_cell.length_a   1.000
_cell.length_b   1.000
_cell.length_c   1.000
_cell.angle_alpha   90.00
_cell.angle_beta   90.00
_cell.angle_gamma   90.00
#
_symmetry.space_group_name_H-M   'P 1'
#
loop_
_entity.id
_entity.type
_entity.pdbx_description
1 polymer ?
#
loop_
_entity_poly.entity_id
_entity_poly.type
_entity_poly.pdbx_seq_one_letter_code
_entity_poly.pdbx_strand_id
1 'polypeptide(L)' 'MLTQDQVMDIKLIKPKEAAKILMCSERTLESWRRSEKGPSYYKIEGKILYELDELYQFIKVSKVIL' A
#
# COMPACT_ATOMS: atom_id res chain seq x y z
N MET A 1 12.60 21.48 -13.75
CA MET A 1 13.18 20.79 -12.61
C MET A 1 12.31 20.96 -11.38
N LEU A 2 12.11 19.91 -10.64
CA LEU A 2 11.29 19.99 -9.42
C LEU A 2 12.06 20.68 -8.30
N THR A 3 11.37 21.58 -7.61
CA THR A 3 11.92 22.18 -6.39
C THR A 3 11.60 21.27 -5.21
N GLN A 4 12.15 21.59 -4.05
CA GLN A 4 11.87 20.84 -2.84
C GLN A 4 10.37 20.77 -2.58
N ASP A 5 9.65 21.83 -2.83
CA ASP A 5 8.21 21.91 -2.59
C ASP A 5 7.39 21.10 -3.61
N GLN A 6 8.00 20.78 -4.74
CA GLN A 6 7.33 20.04 -5.82
C GLN A 6 7.62 18.56 -5.77
N VAL A 7 8.53 18.14 -4.93
CA VAL A 7 8.82 16.72 -4.75
C VAL A 7 7.63 16.09 -4.03
N MET A 8 7.11 15.00 -4.60
CA MET A 8 6.01 14.29 -3.98
C MET A 8 6.45 13.73 -2.64
N ASP A 9 5.62 13.95 -1.64
CA ASP A 9 5.87 13.43 -0.30
C ASP A 9 5.29 12.02 -0.21
N ILE A 10 6.00 11.09 -0.81
CA ILE A 10 5.57 9.69 -0.84
C ILE A 10 6.15 8.97 0.37
N LYS A 11 5.29 8.32 1.11
CA LYS A 11 5.71 7.54 2.27
C LYS A 11 5.52 6.06 1.94
N LEU A 12 6.64 5.37 1.80
CA LEU A 12 6.63 3.94 1.48
C LEU A 12 6.85 3.12 2.74
N ILE A 13 6.12 2.03 2.85
CA ILE A 13 6.22 1.14 4.00
C ILE A 13 6.36 -0.30 3.51
N LYS A 14 6.91 -1.13 4.37
CA LYS A 14 7.10 -2.54 4.07
C LYS A 14 5.79 -3.31 4.22
N PRO A 15 5.68 -4.49 3.57
CA PRO A 15 4.47 -5.30 3.69
C PRO A 15 4.09 -5.63 5.13
N LYS A 16 5.07 -5.82 5.99
CA LYS A 16 4.80 -6.12 7.40
C LYS A 16 4.00 -4.99 8.06
N GLU A 17 4.40 -3.76 7.78
CA GLU A 17 3.71 -2.60 8.35
C GLU A 17 2.35 -2.39 7.68
N ALA A 18 2.29 -2.60 6.36
CA ALA A 18 1.03 -2.48 5.64
C ALA A 18 0.01 -3.50 6.19
N ALA A 19 0.46 -4.72 6.46
CA ALA A 19 -0.41 -5.75 7.01
C ALA A 19 -0.97 -5.33 8.36
N LYS A 20 -0.15 -4.70 9.20
CA LYS A 20 -0.61 -4.22 10.50
C LYS A 20 -1.70 -3.15 10.34
N ILE A 21 -1.50 -2.23 9.41
CA ILE A 21 -2.48 -1.16 9.17
C ILE A 21 -3.80 -1.75 8.69
N LEU A 22 -3.73 -2.75 7.82
CA LEU A 22 -4.91 -3.40 7.27
C LEU A 22 -5.47 -4.50 8.17
N MET A 23 -4.79 -4.76 9.29
CA MET A 23 -5.19 -5.77 10.26
C MET A 23 -5.29 -7.16 9.64
N CYS A 24 -4.31 -7.49 8.82
CA CYS A 24 -4.23 -8.79 8.18
C CYS A 24 -2.80 -9.33 8.28
N SER A 25 -2.56 -10.52 7.77
CA SER A 25 -1.24 -11.11 7.79
C SER A 25 -0.47 -10.72 6.52
N GLU A 26 0.86 -10.82 6.58
CA GLU A 26 1.68 -10.60 5.39
C GLU A 26 1.34 -11.63 4.31
N ARG A 27 0.99 -12.84 4.73
CA ARG A 27 0.59 -13.91 3.80
C ARG A 27 -0.68 -13.50 3.04
N THR A 28 -1.60 -12.84 3.72
CA THR A 28 -2.81 -12.35 3.07
C THR A 28 -2.46 -11.32 1.99
N LEU A 29 -1.56 -10.40 2.31
CA LEU A 29 -1.12 -9.43 1.31
C LEU A 29 -0.44 -10.09 0.13
N GLU A 30 0.39 -11.09 0.39
CA GLU A 30 1.04 -11.82 -0.68
C GLU A 30 0.02 -12.51 -1.58
N SER A 31 -0.97 -13.14 -0.96
CA SER A 31 -2.04 -13.80 -1.70
C SER A 31 -2.81 -12.81 -2.57
N TRP A 32 -3.10 -11.63 -2.01
CA TRP A 32 -3.79 -10.59 -2.77
C TRP A 32 -2.98 -10.15 -3.97
N ARG A 33 -1.66 -9.99 -3.81
CA ARG A 33 -0.82 -9.60 -4.95
C ARG A 33 -0.86 -10.64 -6.06
N ARG A 34 -0.84 -11.91 -5.70
CA ARG A 34 -0.92 -12.99 -6.70
C ARG A 34 -2.26 -13.00 -7.42
N SER A 35 -3.32 -12.64 -6.71
CA SER A 35 -4.68 -12.64 -7.25
C SER A 35 -5.05 -11.29 -7.88
N GLU A 36 -4.10 -10.36 -7.93
CA GLU A 36 -4.31 -9.03 -8.49
C GLU A 36 -5.45 -8.29 -7.82
N LYS A 37 -5.52 -8.39 -6.50
CA LYS A 37 -6.48 -7.64 -5.71
C LYS A 37 -5.77 -7.07 -4.48
N GLY A 38 -6.51 -6.31 -3.66
CA GLY A 38 -5.94 -5.61 -2.55
C GLY A 38 -5.40 -4.25 -2.96
N PRO A 39 -4.66 -3.58 -2.09
CA PRO A 39 -4.12 -2.25 -2.40
C PRO A 39 -2.99 -2.31 -3.42
N SER A 40 -2.81 -1.21 -4.13
CA SER A 40 -1.71 -1.06 -5.06
C SER A 40 -0.37 -1.12 -4.32
N TYR A 41 0.66 -1.53 -5.02
CA TYR A 41 1.97 -1.64 -4.42
C TYR A 41 3.06 -1.33 -5.45
N TYR A 42 4.28 -1.15 -4.95
CA TYR A 42 5.44 -0.93 -5.80
C TYR A 42 6.39 -2.11 -5.68
N LYS A 43 7.04 -2.43 -6.78
CA LYS A 43 8.11 -3.40 -6.77
C LYS A 43 9.38 -2.68 -7.21
N ILE A 44 10.27 -2.45 -6.26
CA ILE A 44 11.50 -1.69 -6.50
C ILE A 44 12.68 -2.59 -6.20
N GLU A 45 13.42 -2.93 -7.24
CA GLU A 45 14.58 -3.82 -7.10
C GLU A 45 14.24 -5.12 -6.36
N GLY A 46 13.10 -5.70 -6.72
CA GLY A 46 12.65 -6.94 -6.10
C GLY A 46 11.98 -6.78 -4.76
N LYS A 47 11.96 -5.57 -4.21
CA LYS A 47 11.31 -5.31 -2.92
C LYS A 47 9.89 -4.84 -3.13
N ILE A 48 8.98 -5.38 -2.35
CA ILE A 48 7.60 -4.96 -2.36
C ILE A 48 7.41 -3.86 -1.32
N LEU A 49 6.81 -2.76 -1.74
CA LEU A 49 6.55 -1.63 -0.85
C LEU A 49 5.14 -1.11 -1.12
N TYR A 50 4.53 -0.55 -0.10
CA TYR A 50 3.20 0.06 -0.21
C TYR A 50 3.30 1.54 0.08
N GLU A 51 2.45 2.32 -0.58
CA GLU A 51 2.39 3.74 -0.30
C GLU A 51 1.28 3.97 0.73
N LEU A 52 1.63 4.68 1.80
CA LEU A 52 0.72 4.85 2.94
C LEU A 52 -0.61 5.47 2.54
N ASP A 53 -0.58 6.52 1.72
CA ASP A 53 -1.82 7.17 1.29
C ASP A 53 -2.71 6.24 0.47
N GLU A 54 -2.11 5.38 -0.34
CA GLU A 54 -2.88 4.43 -1.13
C GLU A 54 -3.51 3.36 -0.25
N LEU A 55 -2.85 3.00 0.84
CA LEU A 55 -3.45 2.08 1.80
C LEU A 55 -4.69 2.70 2.43
N TYR A 56 -4.60 3.98 2.79
CA TYR A 56 -5.75 4.67 3.37
C TYR A 56 -6.89 4.76 2.37
N GLN A 57 -6.59 5.00 1.11
CA GLN A 57 -7.62 5.02 0.08
C GLN A 57 -8.27 3.66 -0.08
N PHE A 58 -7.48 2.60 -0.08
CA PHE A 58 -8.00 1.25 -0.15
C PHE A 58 -8.95 0.95 1.00
N ILE A 59 -8.59 1.38 2.20
CA ILE A 59 -9.44 1.21 3.37
C ILE A 59 -10.76 1.96 3.18
N LYS A 60 -10.70 3.18 2.69
CA LYS A 60 -11.89 4.00 2.52
C LYS A 60 -12.86 3.41 1.50
N VAL A 61 -12.33 2.93 0.36
CA VAL A 61 -13.20 2.37 -0.67
C VAL A 61 -13.71 0.99 -0.30
N SER A 62 -13.12 0.36 0.71
CA SER A 62 -13.57 -0.94 1.19
C SER A 62 -14.71 -0.83 2.20
N LYS A 63 -15.08 0.38 2.57
CA LYS A 63 -16.13 0.59 3.56
C LYS A 63 -17.47 0.11 3.02
N VAL A 64 -18.15 -0.70 3.83
CA VAL A 64 -19.51 -1.15 3.50
C VAL A 64 -20.49 -0.19 4.12
N ILE A 65 -21.35 0.37 3.28
CA ILE A 65 -22.38 1.30 3.74
C ILE A 65 -23.71 0.54 3.73
N LEU A 66 -24.33 0.47 4.90
CA LEU A 66 -25.59 -0.26 5.07
C LEU A 66 -26.78 0.69 5.06
#